data_1d8de36430fffbdb693de64ea8aafe76
#
_entry.id   1d8de36430fffbdb693de64ea8aafe76
#
_cell.length_a   1.000
_cell.length_b   1.000
_cell.length_c   1.000
_cell.angle_alpha   90.00
_cell.angle_beta   90.00
_cell.angle_gamma   90.00
#
_symmetry.space_group_name_H-M   'P 1'
#
loop_
_entity.id
_entity.type
_entity.pdbx_description
1 polymer ?
#
loop_
_entity_poly.entity_id
_entity_poly.type
_entity_poly.pdbx_seq_one_letter_code
_entity_poly.pdbx_strand_id
1 'polypeptide(L)'
;HIAIQGYIKMAADGRYADALKLIKKDNPFPAVCGSICRKYCEDACTRGTVDEPLQIDEIKKFIAEQDMKAEHRYVPPMVSCTHEKFDQKIAIIGAGPAGMSCAYFLAIEGYSPVVFEKEAVPGGMLVNGIPSFRIGKDIVKSEIDVLREMGVEFRCGVEVGKDVTIQQLREEGFKAFYVAVGLQKAAKLNIPGEELKGVLGGLDFLRSVNSGNTKKLSGDVVVIGGGNAAIDVARAARRLTKGSVNMYCLDEEMPTVPDEKNAGLADGVVINNSWAPKAILGEGGKVTGIELMRCVSVRDANGKFAPVYDENETITVSCSNVLVAIGQRSEYGAVLAGTAAETPDGSLIDHNGVTF
;
A
#
# COMPACT_ATOMS: atom_id res chain seq x y z
N HIS A 1 -18.43 0.65 7.60
CA HIS A 1 -19.53 0.62 8.59
C HIS A 1 -19.14 -0.05 9.92
N ILE A 2 -17.85 0.01 10.29
CA ILE A 2 -17.38 -0.57 11.56
C ILE A 2 -18.16 0.06 12.74
N ALA A 3 -18.63 -0.77 13.67
CA ALA A 3 -19.43 -0.36 14.83
C ALA A 3 -18.56 0.34 15.91
N ILE A 4 -18.05 1.55 15.60
CA ILE A 4 -17.08 2.29 16.43
C ILE A 4 -17.55 2.47 17.87
N GLN A 5 -18.76 2.98 18.07
CA GLN A 5 -19.33 3.21 19.41
C GLN A 5 -19.42 1.90 20.21
N GLY A 6 -19.80 0.81 19.54
CA GLY A 6 -19.94 -0.52 20.16
C GLY A 6 -18.61 -1.06 20.69
N TYR A 7 -17.56 -1.10 19.86
CA TYR A 7 -16.29 -1.66 20.33
C TYR A 7 -15.57 -0.75 21.33
N ILE A 8 -15.72 0.58 21.24
CA ILE A 8 -15.17 1.51 22.23
C ILE A 8 -15.86 1.29 23.59
N LYS A 9 -17.19 1.15 23.61
CA LYS A 9 -17.93 0.86 24.86
C LYS A 9 -17.48 -0.48 25.45
N MET A 10 -17.36 -1.53 24.64
CA MET A 10 -16.87 -2.84 25.11
C MET A 10 -15.45 -2.75 25.65
N ALA A 11 -14.57 -1.97 25.00
CA ALA A 11 -13.20 -1.76 25.47
C ALA A 11 -13.19 -1.01 26.82
N ALA A 12 -14.02 0.01 26.99
CA ALA A 12 -14.16 0.73 28.25
C ALA A 12 -14.63 -0.16 29.41
N ASP A 13 -15.43 -1.19 29.09
CA ASP A 13 -15.90 -2.20 30.05
C ASP A 13 -14.88 -3.34 30.27
N GLY A 14 -13.68 -3.27 29.66
CA GLY A 14 -12.64 -4.32 29.74
C GLY A 14 -12.91 -5.57 28.90
N ARG A 15 -13.93 -5.54 28.04
CA ARG A 15 -14.39 -6.67 27.21
C ARG A 15 -13.67 -6.68 25.85
N TYR A 16 -12.33 -6.76 25.86
CA TYR A 16 -11.52 -6.63 24.64
C TYR A 16 -11.78 -7.73 23.61
N ALA A 17 -12.02 -8.96 24.05
CA ALA A 17 -12.33 -10.07 23.13
C ALA A 17 -13.66 -9.84 22.38
N ASP A 18 -14.70 -9.32 23.06
CA ASP A 18 -15.97 -9.01 22.41
C ASP A 18 -15.85 -7.78 21.50
N ALA A 19 -15.07 -6.79 21.90
CA ALA A 19 -14.76 -5.63 21.07
C ALA A 19 -14.05 -6.06 19.77
N LEU A 20 -13.08 -6.98 19.84
CA LEU A 20 -12.41 -7.52 18.68
C LEU A 20 -13.35 -8.29 17.75
N LYS A 21 -14.21 -9.15 18.30
CA LYS A 21 -15.24 -9.86 17.52
C LYS A 21 -16.12 -8.89 16.74
N LEU A 22 -16.50 -7.76 17.38
CA LEU A 22 -17.32 -6.74 16.74
C LEU A 22 -16.56 -6.03 15.62
N ILE A 23 -15.28 -5.70 15.83
CA ILE A 23 -14.42 -5.08 14.81
C ILE A 23 -14.25 -6.03 13.62
N LYS A 24 -13.94 -7.31 13.85
CA LYS A 24 -13.65 -8.30 12.82
C LYS A 24 -14.85 -8.70 11.96
N LYS A 25 -16.07 -8.22 12.27
CA LYS A 25 -17.22 -8.34 11.36
C LYS A 25 -17.05 -7.54 10.07
N ASP A 26 -16.36 -6.39 10.14
CA ASP A 26 -16.19 -5.46 9.02
C ASP A 26 -14.71 -5.21 8.66
N ASN A 27 -13.79 -5.46 9.58
CA ASN A 27 -12.35 -5.25 9.40
C ASN A 27 -11.57 -6.53 9.72
N PRO A 28 -11.07 -7.23 8.70
CA PRO A 28 -10.29 -8.47 8.87
C PRO A 28 -8.95 -8.25 9.58
N PHE A 29 -8.33 -7.05 9.40
CA PHE A 29 -6.95 -6.74 9.80
C PHE A 29 -6.87 -5.54 10.74
N PRO A 30 -7.45 -5.58 11.94
CA PRO A 30 -7.51 -4.43 12.83
C PRO A 30 -6.14 -3.96 13.34
N ALA A 31 -5.17 -4.86 13.53
CA ALA A 31 -3.83 -4.52 13.95
C ALA A 31 -3.05 -3.80 12.82
N VAL A 32 -3.20 -4.27 11.57
CA VAL A 32 -2.64 -3.60 10.39
C VAL A 32 -3.25 -2.22 10.22
N CYS A 33 -4.58 -2.12 10.21
CA CYS A 33 -5.28 -0.84 10.07
C CYS A 33 -4.90 0.12 11.18
N GLY A 34 -4.83 -0.32 12.43
CA GLY A 34 -4.43 0.51 13.57
C GLY A 34 -2.98 1.02 13.51
N SER A 35 -2.16 0.48 12.61
CA SER A 35 -0.78 0.90 12.42
C SER A 35 -0.58 1.91 11.29
N ILE A 36 -1.47 1.94 10.28
CA ILE A 36 -1.26 2.71 9.04
C ILE A 36 -2.50 3.48 8.54
N CYS A 37 -3.55 3.56 9.33
CA CYS A 37 -4.81 4.21 8.95
C CYS A 37 -4.66 5.73 8.80
N ARG A 38 -5.41 6.33 7.86
CA ARG A 38 -5.54 7.80 7.71
C ARG A 38 -6.46 8.47 8.72
N LYS A 39 -7.12 7.68 9.60
CA LYS A 39 -7.95 8.15 10.72
C LYS A 39 -9.16 9.03 10.34
N TYR A 40 -9.73 8.87 9.13
CA TYR A 40 -10.90 9.63 8.69
C TYR A 40 -12.09 9.60 9.67
N CYS A 41 -12.21 8.55 10.48
CA CYS A 41 -13.23 8.47 11.52
C CYS A 41 -12.97 9.43 12.68
N GLU A 42 -11.71 9.78 12.94
CA GLU A 42 -11.32 10.79 13.94
C GLU A 42 -11.58 12.19 13.40
N ASP A 43 -11.24 12.46 12.12
CA ASP A 43 -11.56 13.74 11.46
C ASP A 43 -13.06 14.04 11.46
N ALA A 44 -13.90 12.99 11.32
CA ALA A 44 -15.36 13.08 11.34
C ALA A 44 -15.98 12.91 12.74
N CYS A 45 -15.18 12.81 13.79
CA CYS A 45 -15.67 12.58 15.14
C CYS A 45 -16.39 13.81 15.71
N THR A 46 -17.67 13.68 16.05
CA THR A 46 -18.47 14.77 16.62
C THR A 46 -17.94 15.27 17.98
N ARG A 47 -17.16 14.46 18.69
CA ARG A 47 -16.48 14.91 19.92
C ARG A 47 -15.54 16.08 19.64
N GLY A 48 -14.89 16.11 18.45
CA GLY A 48 -14.03 17.22 18.03
C GLY A 48 -14.72 18.58 17.92
N THR A 49 -16.07 18.63 17.95
CA THR A 49 -16.81 19.91 18.05
C THR A 49 -16.93 20.44 19.48
N VAL A 50 -16.55 19.65 20.48
CA VAL A 50 -16.62 19.99 21.91
C VAL A 50 -15.23 20.24 22.49
N ASP A 51 -14.31 19.29 22.26
CA ASP A 51 -12.90 19.36 22.71
C ASP A 51 -11.97 18.71 21.67
N GLU A 52 -11.68 17.41 21.79
CA GLU A 52 -10.81 16.68 20.87
C GLU A 52 -11.49 15.40 20.37
N PRO A 53 -11.23 14.97 19.12
CA PRO A 53 -11.69 13.68 18.61
C PRO A 53 -11.25 12.53 19.51
N LEU A 54 -12.09 11.50 19.61
CA LEU A 54 -11.68 10.25 20.25
C LEU A 54 -10.57 9.59 19.43
N GLN A 55 -9.58 9.02 20.10
CA GLN A 55 -8.49 8.24 19.47
C GLN A 55 -9.01 6.85 19.03
N ILE A 56 -9.90 6.86 18.05
CA ILE A 56 -10.65 5.68 17.58
C ILE A 56 -9.71 4.61 17.04
N ASP A 57 -8.69 5.02 16.32
CA ASP A 57 -7.73 4.12 15.68
C ASP A 57 -6.77 3.49 16.71
N GLU A 58 -6.29 4.27 17.66
CA GLU A 58 -5.42 3.77 18.73
C GLU A 58 -6.17 2.79 19.66
N ILE A 59 -7.47 3.04 19.94
CA ILE A 59 -8.30 2.11 20.70
C ILE A 59 -8.46 0.79 19.92
N LYS A 60 -8.73 0.85 18.63
CA LYS A 60 -8.83 -0.33 17.77
C LYS A 60 -7.52 -1.13 17.74
N LYS A 61 -6.39 -0.43 17.59
CA LYS A 61 -5.04 -1.01 17.64
C LYS A 61 -4.79 -1.71 18.97
N PHE A 62 -5.07 -1.03 20.09
CA PHE A 62 -4.92 -1.60 21.43
C PHE A 62 -5.73 -2.89 21.59
N ILE A 63 -7.00 -2.91 21.15
CA ILE A 63 -7.86 -4.10 21.20
C ILE A 63 -7.20 -5.27 20.40
N ALA A 64 -6.71 -4.99 19.19
CA ALA A 64 -6.04 -5.99 18.38
C ALA A 64 -4.74 -6.50 19.01
N GLU A 65 -3.97 -5.62 19.64
CA GLU A 65 -2.74 -5.99 20.35
C GLU A 65 -2.99 -6.86 21.59
N GLN A 66 -4.14 -6.71 22.29
CA GLN A 66 -4.51 -7.62 23.37
C GLN A 66 -4.70 -9.05 22.85
N ASP A 67 -5.36 -9.21 21.71
CA ASP A 67 -5.54 -10.51 21.07
C ASP A 67 -4.20 -11.11 20.59
N MET A 68 -3.31 -10.28 20.04
CA MET A 68 -1.98 -10.74 19.61
C MET A 68 -1.11 -11.27 20.76
N LYS A 69 -1.36 -10.81 22.00
CA LYS A 69 -0.68 -11.25 23.21
C LYS A 69 -1.36 -12.42 23.91
N ALA A 70 -2.59 -12.78 23.49
CA ALA A 70 -3.34 -13.88 24.06
C ALA A 70 -2.70 -15.23 23.72
N GLU A 71 -2.82 -16.20 24.60
CA GLU A 71 -2.38 -17.59 24.38
C GLU A 71 -3.08 -18.21 23.15
N HIS A 72 -4.38 -17.90 22.97
CA HIS A 72 -5.18 -18.29 21.83
C HIS A 72 -5.79 -17.06 21.18
N ARG A 73 -5.46 -16.84 19.93
CA ARG A 73 -6.01 -15.76 19.13
C ARG A 73 -7.47 -16.00 18.75
N TYR A 74 -8.22 -14.93 18.60
CA TYR A 74 -9.57 -15.02 18.07
C TYR A 74 -9.55 -15.35 16.58
N VAL A 75 -10.01 -16.54 16.23
CA VAL A 75 -10.24 -17.00 14.85
C VAL A 75 -11.75 -16.92 14.59
N PRO A 76 -12.19 -16.09 13.64
CA PRO A 76 -13.61 -15.99 13.32
C PRO A 76 -14.17 -17.33 12.85
N PRO A 77 -15.29 -17.79 13.43
CA PRO A 77 -15.95 -19.01 12.97
C PRO A 77 -16.66 -18.74 11.64
N MET A 78 -16.94 -19.82 10.90
CA MET A 78 -17.86 -19.77 9.78
C MET A 78 -19.25 -19.34 10.27
N VAL A 79 -19.82 -18.33 9.62
CA VAL A 79 -21.09 -17.70 10.07
C VAL A 79 -22.31 -18.54 9.72
N SER A 80 -22.22 -19.34 8.67
CA SER A 80 -23.36 -20.12 8.22
C SER A 80 -23.66 -21.29 9.15
N CYS A 81 -24.80 -21.20 9.83
CA CYS A 81 -25.38 -22.32 10.58
C CYS A 81 -26.40 -23.13 9.75
N THR A 82 -26.67 -22.71 8.51
CA THR A 82 -27.80 -23.21 7.70
C THR A 82 -27.38 -24.08 6.51
N HIS A 83 -26.10 -24.10 6.18
CA HIS A 83 -25.56 -24.93 5.09
C HIS A 83 -24.18 -25.49 5.46
N GLU A 84 -23.81 -26.59 4.83
CA GLU A 84 -22.47 -27.17 4.88
C GLU A 84 -21.47 -26.25 4.15
N LYS A 85 -20.16 -26.56 4.28
CA LYS A 85 -19.13 -25.88 3.50
C LYS A 85 -19.41 -26.03 2.00
N PHE A 86 -19.17 -24.95 1.27
CA PHE A 86 -19.29 -24.98 -0.18
C PHE A 86 -18.11 -25.70 -0.83
N ASP A 87 -18.39 -26.60 -1.79
CA ASP A 87 -17.36 -27.34 -2.53
C ASP A 87 -16.70 -26.53 -3.66
N GLN A 88 -17.26 -25.35 -3.98
CA GLN A 88 -16.76 -24.51 -5.05
C GLN A 88 -15.41 -23.93 -4.68
N LYS A 89 -14.38 -24.24 -5.47
CA LYS A 89 -13.04 -23.67 -5.35
C LYS A 89 -13.02 -22.25 -5.92
N ILE A 90 -12.49 -21.33 -5.16
CA ILE A 90 -12.33 -19.92 -5.56
C ILE A 90 -10.84 -19.59 -5.55
N ALA A 91 -10.34 -19.09 -6.69
CA ALA A 91 -8.98 -18.64 -6.84
C ALA A 91 -8.91 -17.12 -6.58
N ILE A 92 -8.01 -16.69 -5.71
CA ILE A 92 -7.71 -15.29 -5.45
C ILE A 92 -6.29 -15.03 -5.96
N ILE A 93 -6.13 -14.07 -6.87
CA ILE A 93 -4.86 -13.76 -7.52
C ILE A 93 -4.25 -12.53 -6.89
N GLY A 94 -3.27 -12.72 -6.03
CA GLY A 94 -2.59 -11.71 -5.23
C GLY A 94 -2.95 -11.78 -3.75
N ALA A 95 -1.93 -11.93 -2.89
CA ALA A 95 -2.03 -11.97 -1.44
C ALA A 95 -1.79 -10.61 -0.78
N GLY A 96 -2.15 -9.51 -1.45
CA GLY A 96 -2.20 -8.18 -0.85
C GLY A 96 -3.45 -8.00 0.03
N PRO A 97 -3.63 -6.81 0.65
CA PRO A 97 -4.78 -6.54 1.53
C PRO A 97 -6.14 -6.86 0.91
N ALA A 98 -6.33 -6.55 -0.38
CA ALA A 98 -7.59 -6.81 -1.09
C ALA A 98 -7.87 -8.31 -1.23
N GLY A 99 -6.88 -9.10 -1.70
CA GLY A 99 -7.04 -10.55 -1.85
C GLY A 99 -7.22 -11.25 -0.52
N MET A 100 -6.47 -10.87 0.49
CA MET A 100 -6.60 -11.43 1.84
C MET A 100 -7.95 -11.07 2.48
N SER A 101 -8.48 -9.86 2.27
CA SER A 101 -9.82 -9.49 2.73
C SER A 101 -10.90 -10.33 2.04
N CYS A 102 -10.79 -10.53 0.73
CA CYS A 102 -11.71 -11.41 -0.01
C CYS A 102 -11.65 -12.85 0.55
N ALA A 103 -10.44 -13.38 0.78
CA ALA A 103 -10.26 -14.72 1.35
C ALA A 103 -10.91 -14.83 2.74
N TYR A 104 -10.76 -13.80 3.58
CA TYR A 104 -11.34 -13.75 4.92
C TYR A 104 -12.87 -13.88 4.87
N PHE A 105 -13.54 -13.05 4.09
CA PHE A 105 -15.00 -13.07 4.02
C PHE A 105 -15.53 -14.33 3.36
N LEU A 106 -14.85 -14.86 2.34
CA LEU A 106 -15.21 -16.12 1.72
C LEU A 106 -15.09 -17.31 2.71
N ALA A 107 -14.04 -17.30 3.54
CA ALA A 107 -13.87 -18.34 4.56
C ALA A 107 -14.98 -18.26 5.64
N ILE A 108 -15.39 -17.06 6.06
CA ILE A 108 -16.53 -16.87 6.97
C ILE A 108 -17.83 -17.43 6.36
N GLU A 109 -18.05 -17.22 5.06
CA GLU A 109 -19.22 -17.71 4.35
C GLU A 109 -19.17 -19.22 4.04
N GLY A 110 -18.09 -19.91 4.40
CA GLY A 110 -17.96 -21.37 4.27
C GLY A 110 -17.30 -21.85 2.99
N TYR A 111 -16.72 -20.95 2.18
CA TYR A 111 -15.89 -21.35 1.04
C TYR A 111 -14.47 -21.71 1.47
N SER A 112 -13.76 -22.42 0.59
CA SER A 112 -12.34 -22.76 0.75
C SER A 112 -11.50 -22.01 -0.29
N PRO A 113 -11.20 -20.71 -0.08
CA PRO A 113 -10.44 -19.92 -1.04
C PRO A 113 -8.97 -20.34 -1.07
N VAL A 114 -8.39 -20.30 -2.27
CA VAL A 114 -6.95 -20.49 -2.50
C VAL A 114 -6.37 -19.18 -3.03
N VAL A 115 -5.39 -18.65 -2.34
CA VAL A 115 -4.71 -17.41 -2.69
C VAL A 115 -3.40 -17.71 -3.40
N PHE A 116 -3.26 -17.29 -4.64
CA PHE A 116 -2.04 -17.39 -5.44
C PHE A 116 -1.24 -16.09 -5.32
N GLU A 117 0.02 -16.19 -4.94
CA GLU A 117 0.91 -15.05 -4.74
C GLU A 117 2.24 -15.29 -5.45
N LYS A 118 2.67 -14.35 -6.27
CA LYS A 118 3.94 -14.45 -7.00
C LYS A 118 5.17 -14.34 -6.12
N GLU A 119 5.07 -13.57 -5.05
CA GLU A 119 6.16 -13.44 -4.08
C GLU A 119 6.22 -14.66 -3.15
N ALA A 120 7.37 -14.87 -2.54
CA ALA A 120 7.56 -15.98 -1.60
C ALA A 120 6.76 -15.84 -0.30
N VAL A 121 6.32 -14.61 0.02
CA VAL A 121 5.64 -14.27 1.27
C VAL A 121 4.37 -13.48 0.96
N PRO A 122 3.20 -13.86 1.54
CA PRO A 122 1.98 -13.09 1.38
C PRO A 122 2.03 -11.77 2.15
N GLY A 123 1.19 -10.80 1.75
CA GLY A 123 1.07 -9.49 2.40
C GLY A 123 1.14 -8.32 1.41
N GLY A 124 1.62 -8.54 0.18
CA GLY A 124 1.69 -7.53 -0.86
C GLY A 124 2.42 -6.27 -0.38
N MET A 125 1.80 -5.08 -0.52
CA MET A 125 2.40 -3.81 -0.13
C MET A 125 2.65 -3.68 1.38
N LEU A 126 1.94 -4.40 2.24
CA LEU A 126 2.20 -4.42 3.69
C LEU A 126 3.58 -5.00 4.02
N VAL A 127 4.07 -5.90 3.18
CA VAL A 127 5.40 -6.52 3.34
C VAL A 127 6.44 -5.85 2.46
N ASN A 128 6.11 -5.60 1.19
CA ASN A 128 7.06 -5.17 0.17
C ASN A 128 7.22 -3.64 0.09
N GLY A 129 6.14 -2.88 0.35
CA GLY A 129 6.11 -1.43 0.18
C GLY A 129 6.28 -0.66 1.48
N ILE A 130 5.45 -0.93 2.49
CA ILE A 130 5.45 -0.17 3.73
C ILE A 130 6.66 -0.54 4.59
N PRO A 131 7.48 0.44 5.02
CA PRO A 131 8.67 0.15 5.82
C PRO A 131 8.37 -0.42 7.21
N SER A 132 9.32 -1.20 7.76
CA SER A 132 9.16 -1.84 9.08
C SER A 132 9.06 -0.86 10.24
N PHE A 133 9.54 0.38 10.08
CA PHE A 133 9.38 1.43 11.10
C PHE A 133 7.97 2.01 11.16
N ARG A 134 7.09 1.70 10.18
CA ARG A 134 5.65 2.04 10.19
C ARG A 134 4.79 0.87 10.65
N ILE A 135 5.09 -0.33 10.17
CA ILE A 135 4.38 -1.55 10.56
C ILE A 135 5.37 -2.71 10.69
N GLY A 136 5.39 -3.34 11.85
CA GLY A 136 6.16 -4.56 12.09
C GLY A 136 5.70 -5.70 11.17
N LYS A 137 6.63 -6.42 10.59
CA LYS A 137 6.29 -7.54 9.70
C LYS A 137 5.68 -8.73 10.47
N ASP A 138 5.97 -8.82 11.76
CA ASP A 138 5.33 -9.72 12.73
C ASP A 138 3.84 -9.46 12.89
N ILE A 139 3.42 -8.18 12.91
CA ILE A 139 2.00 -7.79 12.92
C ILE A 139 1.29 -8.31 11.67
N VAL A 140 1.87 -8.06 10.49
CA VAL A 140 1.30 -8.53 9.22
C VAL A 140 1.23 -10.06 9.19
N LYS A 141 2.31 -10.73 9.58
CA LYS A 141 2.35 -12.20 9.66
C LYS A 141 1.27 -12.75 10.58
N SER A 142 1.13 -12.14 11.76
CA SER A 142 0.14 -12.56 12.77
C SER A 142 -1.31 -12.49 12.25
N GLU A 143 -1.67 -11.46 11.48
CA GLU A 143 -3.00 -11.37 10.86
C GLU A 143 -3.17 -12.39 9.72
N ILE A 144 -2.11 -12.71 8.97
CA ILE A 144 -2.14 -13.75 7.93
C ILE A 144 -2.28 -15.13 8.55
N ASP A 145 -1.66 -15.39 9.69
CA ASP A 145 -1.77 -16.67 10.39
C ASP A 145 -3.22 -16.96 10.83
N VAL A 146 -3.99 -15.94 11.22
CA VAL A 146 -5.44 -16.08 11.46
C VAL A 146 -6.17 -16.58 10.20
N LEU A 147 -5.85 -16.06 9.01
CA LEU A 147 -6.45 -16.55 7.76
C LEU A 147 -6.13 -18.03 7.51
N ARG A 148 -4.89 -18.46 7.80
CA ARG A 148 -4.49 -19.87 7.68
C ARG A 148 -5.29 -20.75 8.63
N GLU A 149 -5.49 -20.32 9.86
CA GLU A 149 -6.31 -21.01 10.85
C GLU A 149 -7.79 -21.08 10.45
N MET A 150 -8.29 -20.08 9.69
CA MET A 150 -9.62 -20.13 9.07
C MET A 150 -9.71 -21.10 7.89
N GLY A 151 -8.59 -21.71 7.47
CA GLY A 151 -8.54 -22.67 6.36
C GLY A 151 -8.24 -22.05 4.99
N VAL A 152 -7.78 -20.82 4.93
CA VAL A 152 -7.33 -20.20 3.67
C VAL A 152 -5.98 -20.80 3.24
N GLU A 153 -5.93 -21.37 2.03
CA GLU A 153 -4.71 -21.89 1.43
C GLU A 153 -3.94 -20.75 0.72
N PHE A 154 -2.63 -20.67 0.97
CA PHE A 154 -1.72 -19.73 0.27
C PHE A 154 -0.73 -20.51 -0.58
N ARG A 155 -0.75 -20.31 -1.90
CA ARG A 155 0.23 -20.81 -2.87
C ARG A 155 1.15 -19.67 -3.27
N CYS A 156 2.23 -19.48 -2.50
CA CYS A 156 3.23 -18.46 -2.74
C CYS A 156 4.30 -18.94 -3.74
N GLY A 157 4.96 -17.99 -4.43
CA GLY A 157 5.92 -18.28 -5.50
C GLY A 157 5.25 -18.73 -6.80
N VAL A 158 3.95 -18.47 -6.98
CA VAL A 158 3.18 -18.84 -8.17
C VAL A 158 2.61 -17.60 -8.83
N GLU A 159 3.10 -17.25 -10.00
CA GLU A 159 2.63 -16.12 -10.80
C GLU A 159 1.55 -16.59 -11.79
N VAL A 160 0.30 -16.24 -11.52
CA VAL A 160 -0.80 -16.53 -12.45
C VAL A 160 -0.62 -15.70 -13.72
N GLY A 161 -0.77 -16.34 -14.87
CA GLY A 161 -0.45 -15.78 -16.19
C GLY A 161 0.96 -16.10 -16.68
N LYS A 162 1.82 -16.67 -15.82
CA LYS A 162 3.17 -17.11 -16.19
C LYS A 162 3.42 -18.57 -15.81
N ASP A 163 3.29 -18.91 -14.54
CA ASP A 163 3.52 -20.28 -14.04
C ASP A 163 2.26 -21.16 -14.17
N VAL A 164 1.09 -20.53 -14.05
CA VAL A 164 -0.23 -21.16 -14.26
C VAL A 164 -1.19 -20.14 -14.87
N THR A 165 -2.05 -20.60 -15.79
CA THR A 165 -3.06 -19.74 -16.42
C THR A 165 -4.43 -19.88 -15.74
N ILE A 166 -5.32 -18.90 -15.91
CA ILE A 166 -6.72 -19.00 -15.45
C ILE A 166 -7.41 -20.22 -16.07
N GLN A 167 -7.09 -20.55 -17.33
CA GLN A 167 -7.67 -21.72 -18.01
C GLN A 167 -7.24 -23.02 -17.32
N GLN A 168 -5.96 -23.18 -16.97
CA GLN A 168 -5.47 -24.34 -16.21
C GLN A 168 -6.13 -24.43 -14.82
N LEU A 169 -6.28 -23.31 -14.13
CA LEU A 169 -6.99 -23.28 -12.85
C LEU A 169 -8.47 -23.69 -12.98
N ARG A 170 -9.15 -23.34 -14.09
CA ARG A 170 -10.49 -23.84 -14.37
C ARG A 170 -10.52 -25.34 -14.54
N GLU A 171 -9.52 -25.91 -15.22
CA GLU A 171 -9.36 -27.36 -15.38
C GLU A 171 -9.07 -28.05 -14.04
N GLU A 172 -8.37 -27.39 -13.10
CA GLU A 172 -8.20 -27.82 -11.70
C GLU A 172 -9.50 -27.71 -10.87
N GLY A 173 -10.58 -27.18 -11.44
CA GLY A 173 -11.91 -27.12 -10.83
C GLY A 173 -12.24 -25.78 -10.14
N PHE A 174 -11.41 -24.74 -10.27
CA PHE A 174 -11.75 -23.41 -9.79
C PHE A 174 -12.93 -22.83 -10.59
N LYS A 175 -13.94 -22.31 -9.89
CA LYS A 175 -15.20 -21.82 -10.47
C LYS A 175 -15.30 -20.30 -10.53
N ALA A 176 -14.59 -19.60 -9.64
CA ALA A 176 -14.54 -18.15 -9.58
C ALA A 176 -13.10 -17.66 -9.38
N PHE A 177 -12.84 -16.44 -9.86
CA PHE A 177 -11.52 -15.81 -9.83
C PHE A 177 -11.66 -14.38 -9.33
N TYR A 178 -10.92 -14.03 -8.28
CA TYR A 178 -10.82 -12.67 -7.78
C TYR A 178 -9.42 -12.14 -8.07
N VAL A 179 -9.33 -11.11 -8.92
CA VAL A 179 -8.04 -10.53 -9.33
C VAL A 179 -7.68 -9.35 -8.43
N ALA A 180 -6.63 -9.51 -7.64
CA ALA A 180 -6.17 -8.55 -6.63
C ALA A 180 -4.67 -8.25 -6.78
N VAL A 181 -4.20 -8.07 -8.01
CA VAL A 181 -2.77 -7.89 -8.35
C VAL A 181 -2.17 -6.58 -7.84
N GLY A 182 -2.99 -5.60 -7.46
CA GLY A 182 -2.57 -4.31 -6.93
C GLY A 182 -1.87 -3.42 -7.95
N LEU A 183 -1.17 -2.38 -7.46
CA LEU A 183 -0.45 -1.39 -8.25
C LEU A 183 1.06 -1.63 -8.15
N GLN A 184 1.59 -2.54 -8.96
CA GLN A 184 2.97 -3.02 -8.81
C GLN A 184 4.00 -2.27 -9.67
N LYS A 185 3.56 -1.44 -10.64
CA LYS A 185 4.42 -0.72 -11.57
C LYS A 185 4.58 0.73 -11.13
N ALA A 186 5.82 1.16 -10.88
CA ALA A 186 6.12 2.57 -10.61
C ALA A 186 5.84 3.43 -11.84
N ALA A 187 5.24 4.60 -11.63
CA ALA A 187 5.11 5.61 -12.67
C ALA A 187 6.49 6.20 -13.02
N LYS A 188 6.70 6.52 -14.30
CA LYS A 188 7.92 7.15 -14.80
C LYS A 188 7.72 8.65 -14.97
N LEU A 189 8.80 9.40 -14.81
CA LEU A 189 8.85 10.85 -15.07
C LEU A 189 8.77 11.16 -16.56
N ASN A 190 9.35 10.30 -17.40
CA ASN A 190 9.52 10.48 -18.85
C ASN A 190 10.28 11.78 -19.18
N ILE A 191 11.36 12.07 -18.46
CA ILE A 191 12.25 13.21 -18.64
C ILE A 191 13.66 12.74 -19.02
N PRO A 192 14.49 13.62 -19.61
CA PRO A 192 15.88 13.30 -19.91
C PRO A 192 16.66 12.86 -18.66
N GLY A 193 17.48 11.81 -18.79
CA GLY A 193 18.34 11.30 -17.74
C GLY A 193 17.68 10.32 -16.75
N GLU A 194 16.39 9.96 -16.96
CA GLU A 194 15.72 8.97 -16.09
C GLU A 194 16.37 7.57 -16.15
N GLU A 195 17.12 7.28 -17.22
CA GLU A 195 17.85 6.03 -17.42
C GLU A 195 19.21 5.97 -16.71
N LEU A 196 19.68 7.06 -16.11
CA LEU A 196 20.98 7.16 -15.46
C LEU A 196 21.07 6.26 -14.23
N LYS A 197 22.28 5.71 -14.00
CA LYS A 197 22.58 4.95 -12.79
C LYS A 197 22.51 5.86 -11.57
N GLY A 198 21.66 5.52 -10.62
CA GLY A 198 21.34 6.32 -9.43
C GLY A 198 19.90 6.81 -9.44
N VAL A 199 19.17 6.62 -10.56
CA VAL A 199 17.71 6.78 -10.61
C VAL A 199 17.04 5.47 -10.27
N LEU A 200 16.11 5.48 -9.31
CA LEU A 200 15.38 4.30 -8.85
C LEU A 200 13.89 4.63 -8.70
N GLY A 201 13.03 3.70 -9.08
CA GLY A 201 11.62 3.76 -8.69
C GLY A 201 11.45 3.61 -7.18
N GLY A 202 10.62 4.47 -6.58
CA GLY A 202 10.41 4.47 -5.12
C GLY A 202 9.89 3.13 -4.60
N LEU A 203 8.99 2.47 -5.33
CA LEU A 203 8.47 1.16 -4.95
C LEU A 203 9.56 0.08 -4.99
N ASP A 204 10.38 0.05 -6.04
CA ASP A 204 11.46 -0.93 -6.16
C ASP A 204 12.53 -0.71 -5.08
N PHE A 205 12.80 0.55 -4.77
CA PHE A 205 13.66 0.92 -3.66
C PHE A 205 13.11 0.40 -2.32
N LEU A 206 11.83 0.67 -1.99
CA LEU A 206 11.20 0.18 -0.76
C LEU A 206 11.17 -1.36 -0.69
N ARG A 207 10.87 -2.03 -1.80
CA ARG A 207 10.91 -3.49 -1.89
C ARG A 207 12.31 -4.03 -1.56
N SER A 208 13.34 -3.41 -2.12
CA SER A 208 14.73 -3.77 -1.83
C SER A 208 15.09 -3.53 -0.36
N VAL A 209 14.64 -2.41 0.23
CA VAL A 209 14.84 -2.10 1.66
C VAL A 209 14.18 -3.16 2.54
N ASN A 210 12.91 -3.46 2.29
CA ASN A 210 12.12 -4.39 3.10
C ASN A 210 12.63 -5.85 2.99
N SER A 211 13.23 -6.22 1.85
CA SER A 211 13.87 -7.54 1.68
C SER A 211 15.28 -7.63 2.26
N GLY A 212 15.83 -6.53 2.80
CA GLY A 212 17.19 -6.48 3.33
C GLY A 212 18.30 -6.47 2.26
N ASN A 213 17.93 -6.34 0.98
CA ASN A 213 18.87 -6.39 -0.14
C ASN A 213 19.44 -5.02 -0.54
N THR A 214 19.02 -3.93 0.09
CA THR A 214 19.45 -2.58 -0.27
C THR A 214 20.84 -2.27 0.27
N LYS A 215 21.70 -1.82 -0.65
CA LYS A 215 23.01 -1.25 -0.29
C LYS A 215 22.83 0.17 0.23
N LYS A 216 23.79 0.64 1.02
CA LYS A 216 23.87 2.06 1.44
C LYS A 216 23.88 2.95 0.19
N LEU A 217 23.13 4.04 0.25
CA LEU A 217 23.15 5.07 -0.77
C LEU A 217 24.38 5.96 -0.55
N SER A 218 25.01 6.36 -1.65
CA SER A 218 26.15 7.28 -1.63
C SER A 218 25.67 8.72 -1.83
N GLY A 219 26.18 9.66 -1.02
CA GLY A 219 25.93 11.10 -1.20
C GLY A 219 24.48 11.52 -0.95
N ASP A 220 24.14 12.68 -1.51
CA ASP A 220 22.83 13.29 -1.37
C ASP A 220 21.77 12.59 -2.21
N VAL A 221 20.54 12.59 -1.69
CA VAL A 221 19.39 11.93 -2.29
C VAL A 221 18.29 12.94 -2.55
N VAL A 222 17.76 12.93 -3.76
CA VAL A 222 16.54 13.65 -4.12
C VAL A 222 15.39 12.66 -4.25
N VAL A 223 14.24 12.95 -3.64
CA VAL A 223 13.00 12.19 -3.78
C VAL A 223 11.97 13.04 -4.51
N ILE A 224 11.42 12.54 -5.59
CA ILE A 224 10.38 13.20 -6.36
C ILE A 224 9.03 12.59 -6.04
N GLY A 225 8.15 13.42 -5.46
CA GLY A 225 6.79 13.03 -5.08
C GLY A 225 6.33 13.65 -3.77
N GLY A 226 5.02 13.75 -3.55
CA GLY A 226 4.41 14.42 -2.39
C GLY A 226 3.45 13.54 -1.57
N GLY A 227 3.21 12.27 -1.95
CA GLY A 227 2.30 11.38 -1.22
C GLY A 227 2.98 10.60 -0.09
N ASN A 228 2.19 9.85 0.69
CA ASN A 228 2.69 9.04 1.82
C ASN A 228 3.81 8.07 1.40
N ALA A 229 3.70 7.48 0.20
CA ALA A 229 4.75 6.59 -0.32
C ALA A 229 6.08 7.33 -0.55
N ALA A 230 6.05 8.60 -0.97
CA ALA A 230 7.25 9.41 -1.13
C ALA A 230 7.92 9.73 0.22
N ILE A 231 7.12 9.98 1.26
CA ILE A 231 7.64 10.11 2.64
C ILE A 231 8.30 8.80 3.11
N ASP A 232 7.67 7.65 2.86
CA ASP A 232 8.25 6.35 3.22
C ASP A 232 9.60 6.12 2.51
N VAL A 233 9.68 6.47 1.22
CA VAL A 233 10.92 6.44 0.42
C VAL A 233 11.98 7.35 1.03
N ALA A 234 11.64 8.60 1.34
CA ALA A 234 12.57 9.58 1.89
C ALA A 234 13.09 9.17 3.28
N ARG A 235 12.21 8.72 4.16
CA ARG A 235 12.57 8.21 5.50
C ARG A 235 13.44 6.96 5.42
N ALA A 236 13.15 6.05 4.49
CA ALA A 236 14.00 4.88 4.25
C ALA A 236 15.38 5.30 3.69
N ALA A 237 15.42 6.23 2.73
CA ALA A 237 16.66 6.76 2.18
C ALA A 237 17.50 7.44 3.26
N ARG A 238 16.88 8.21 4.16
CA ARG A 238 17.57 8.91 5.27
C ARG A 238 18.32 7.95 6.19
N ARG A 239 17.83 6.73 6.36
CA ARG A 239 18.50 5.68 7.14
C ARG A 239 19.66 5.00 6.41
N LEU A 240 19.74 5.18 5.08
CA LEU A 240 20.70 4.49 4.23
C LEU A 240 21.80 5.39 3.67
N THR A 241 21.65 6.73 3.77
CA THR A 241 22.67 7.69 3.36
C THR A 241 23.26 8.48 4.53
N LYS A 242 24.51 8.95 4.35
CA LYS A 242 25.12 9.97 5.21
C LYS A 242 24.91 11.40 4.68
N GLY A 243 24.49 11.53 3.41
CA GLY A 243 24.16 12.80 2.77
C GLY A 243 22.81 13.35 3.20
N SER A 244 22.39 14.45 2.61
CA SER A 244 21.05 15.02 2.78
C SER A 244 19.99 14.20 2.02
N VAL A 245 18.73 14.33 2.47
CA VAL A 245 17.57 13.82 1.74
C VAL A 245 16.58 14.95 1.54
N ASN A 246 16.41 15.35 0.28
CA ASN A 246 15.55 16.46 -0.12
C ASN A 246 14.39 15.92 -0.94
N MET A 247 13.16 16.23 -0.53
CA MET A 247 11.95 15.90 -1.30
C MET A 247 11.48 17.10 -2.08
N TYR A 248 10.99 16.85 -3.31
CA TYR A 248 10.39 17.84 -4.17
C TYR A 248 9.03 17.36 -4.65
N CYS A 249 7.99 18.18 -4.49
CA CYS A 249 6.64 17.87 -4.95
C CYS A 249 6.02 19.05 -5.70
N LEU A 250 5.03 18.75 -6.53
CA LEU A 250 4.33 19.73 -7.35
C LEU A 250 3.46 20.67 -6.53
N ASP A 251 2.83 20.12 -5.49
CA ASP A 251 1.81 20.82 -4.71
C ASP A 251 2.43 21.94 -3.87
N GLU A 252 1.67 23.03 -3.67
CA GLU A 252 2.01 24.12 -2.76
C GLU A 252 2.02 23.64 -1.31
N GLU A 253 1.11 22.74 -0.97
CA GLU A 253 1.10 21.99 0.27
C GLU A 253 1.09 20.49 -0.03
N MET A 254 2.05 19.78 0.54
CA MET A 254 2.21 18.34 0.33
C MET A 254 0.93 17.55 0.72
N PRO A 255 0.35 16.76 -0.18
CA PRO A 255 -0.93 16.05 0.05
C PRO A 255 -0.77 14.77 0.88
N THR A 256 0.13 14.77 1.84
CA THR A 256 0.38 13.62 2.73
C THR A 256 -0.32 13.80 4.08
N VAL A 257 -0.49 12.73 4.82
CA VAL A 257 -1.04 12.77 6.18
C VAL A 257 -0.09 13.58 7.08
N PRO A 258 -0.60 14.52 7.91
CA PRO A 258 0.24 15.36 8.76
C PRO A 258 1.23 14.58 9.64
N ASP A 259 0.80 13.47 10.25
CA ASP A 259 1.65 12.62 11.08
C ASP A 259 2.85 12.08 10.31
N GLU A 260 2.65 11.67 9.05
CA GLU A 260 3.72 11.15 8.19
C GLU A 260 4.68 12.26 7.76
N LYS A 261 4.14 13.43 7.42
CA LYS A 261 4.96 14.62 7.10
C LYS A 261 5.84 14.99 8.27
N ASN A 262 5.25 15.10 9.47
CA ASN A 262 5.97 15.43 10.70
C ASN A 262 7.06 14.40 11.03
N ALA A 263 6.76 13.11 10.85
CA ALA A 263 7.73 12.06 11.04
C ALA A 263 8.90 12.12 10.03
N GLY A 264 8.63 12.53 8.78
CA GLY A 264 9.68 12.79 7.78
C GLY A 264 10.58 13.95 8.18
N LEU A 265 10.00 15.07 8.61
CA LEU A 265 10.74 16.23 9.11
C LEU A 265 11.60 15.90 10.34
N ALA A 266 11.04 15.13 11.28
CA ALA A 266 11.76 14.66 12.46
C ALA A 266 12.94 13.73 12.14
N ASP A 267 12.83 12.92 11.08
CA ASP A 267 13.94 12.11 10.56
C ASP A 267 15.01 12.95 9.81
N GLY A 268 14.80 14.26 9.64
CA GLY A 268 15.73 15.19 8.97
C GLY A 268 15.57 15.19 7.42
N VAL A 269 14.39 14.88 6.92
CA VAL A 269 14.05 15.08 5.50
C VAL A 269 13.69 16.54 5.26
N VAL A 270 14.24 17.15 4.22
CA VAL A 270 13.90 18.51 3.79
C VAL A 270 12.81 18.44 2.72
N ILE A 271 11.72 19.17 2.91
CA ILE A 271 10.57 19.18 2.00
C ILE A 271 10.53 20.49 1.24
N ASN A 272 10.49 20.42 -0.10
CA ASN A 272 10.44 21.53 -1.02
C ASN A 272 9.18 21.43 -1.88
N ASN A 273 8.26 22.31 -1.69
CA ASN A 273 6.97 22.35 -2.39
C ASN A 273 7.04 23.18 -3.66
N SER A 274 6.10 22.95 -4.59
CA SER A 274 5.92 23.69 -5.84
C SER A 274 7.11 23.58 -6.80
N TRP A 275 7.73 22.39 -6.88
CA TRP A 275 8.81 22.09 -7.82
C TRP A 275 8.53 20.83 -8.64
N ALA A 276 8.72 20.93 -9.96
CA ALA A 276 8.59 19.86 -10.93
C ALA A 276 9.95 19.42 -11.44
N PRO A 277 10.20 18.13 -11.66
CA PRO A 277 11.43 17.66 -12.29
C PRO A 277 11.42 18.01 -13.79
N LYS A 278 12.52 18.58 -14.30
CA LYS A 278 12.71 18.95 -15.70
C LYS A 278 13.68 18.01 -16.42
N ALA A 279 14.83 17.77 -15.81
CA ALA A 279 15.83 16.83 -16.33
C ALA A 279 16.72 16.29 -15.21
N ILE A 280 17.14 15.05 -15.31
CA ILE A 280 18.16 14.46 -14.43
C ILE A 280 19.53 14.62 -15.10
N LEU A 281 20.46 15.20 -14.37
CA LEU A 281 21.80 15.50 -14.87
C LEU A 281 22.76 14.36 -14.53
N GLY A 282 23.68 14.08 -15.43
CA GLY A 282 24.63 13.01 -15.20
C GLY A 282 25.95 13.15 -15.94
N GLU A 283 26.97 12.50 -15.42
CA GLU A 283 28.29 12.37 -16.02
C GLU A 283 28.73 10.92 -15.96
N GLY A 284 29.30 10.42 -17.04
CA GLY A 284 29.75 9.02 -17.13
C GLY A 284 28.64 7.99 -16.89
N GLY A 285 27.38 8.32 -17.25
CA GLY A 285 26.22 7.45 -17.07
C GLY A 285 25.69 7.37 -15.63
N LYS A 286 26.12 8.27 -14.73
CA LYS A 286 25.69 8.33 -13.32
C LYS A 286 25.06 9.69 -13.02
N VAL A 287 24.10 9.70 -12.11
CA VAL A 287 23.48 10.93 -11.61
C VAL A 287 24.51 11.83 -10.92
N THR A 288 24.49 13.11 -11.27
CA THR A 288 25.24 14.18 -10.60
C THR A 288 24.33 15.30 -10.06
N GLY A 289 23.08 15.34 -10.50
CA GLY A 289 22.10 16.32 -10.06
C GLY A 289 20.76 16.18 -10.76
N ILE A 290 19.88 17.11 -10.48
CA ILE A 290 18.57 17.25 -11.11
C ILE A 290 18.25 18.72 -11.33
N GLU A 291 17.72 19.06 -12.51
CA GLU A 291 17.13 20.36 -12.80
C GLU A 291 15.63 20.29 -12.52
N LEU A 292 15.15 21.27 -11.76
CA LEU A 292 13.76 21.43 -11.37
C LEU A 292 13.24 22.76 -11.89
N MET A 293 11.95 22.84 -12.18
CA MET A 293 11.25 24.05 -12.60
C MET A 293 10.08 24.35 -11.66
N ARG A 294 9.72 25.61 -11.54
CA ARG A 294 8.64 26.06 -10.68
C ARG A 294 7.29 25.49 -11.12
N CYS A 295 6.56 24.87 -10.23
CA CYS A 295 5.17 24.50 -10.44
C CYS A 295 4.26 25.63 -9.93
N VAL A 296 3.55 26.30 -10.84
CA VAL A 296 2.69 27.44 -10.54
C VAL A 296 1.33 26.97 -10.02
N SER A 297 0.79 25.91 -10.63
CA SER A 297 -0.44 25.26 -10.17
C SER A 297 -0.46 23.79 -10.56
N VAL A 298 -1.15 22.96 -9.79
CA VAL A 298 -1.24 21.51 -10.02
C VAL A 298 -2.57 21.13 -10.68
N ARG A 299 -3.60 21.94 -10.48
CA ARG A 299 -4.97 21.64 -10.94
C ARG A 299 -5.56 22.81 -11.70
N ASP A 300 -6.43 22.49 -12.66
CA ASP A 300 -7.25 23.50 -13.37
C ASP A 300 -8.41 24.01 -12.50
N ALA A 301 -9.18 24.96 -13.04
CA ALA A 301 -10.35 25.53 -12.39
C ALA A 301 -11.45 24.51 -12.00
N ASN A 302 -11.44 23.33 -12.60
CA ASN A 302 -12.38 22.24 -12.33
C ASN A 302 -11.80 21.22 -11.33
N GLY A 303 -10.61 21.45 -10.77
CA GLY A 303 -9.93 20.55 -9.86
C GLY A 303 -9.25 19.35 -10.52
N LYS A 304 -9.21 19.26 -11.86
CA LYS A 304 -8.55 18.20 -12.59
C LYS A 304 -7.04 18.43 -12.60
N PHE A 305 -6.26 17.36 -12.49
CA PHE A 305 -4.81 17.39 -12.58
C PHE A 305 -4.37 17.94 -13.94
N ALA A 306 -3.81 19.14 -13.97
CA ALA A 306 -3.33 19.86 -15.14
C ALA A 306 -2.23 20.86 -14.71
N PRO A 307 -1.02 20.36 -14.40
CA PRO A 307 0.04 21.19 -13.84
C PRO A 307 0.52 22.24 -14.84
N VAL A 308 0.75 23.45 -14.33
CA VAL A 308 1.33 24.58 -15.07
C VAL A 308 2.70 24.88 -14.49
N TYR A 309 3.69 25.04 -15.34
CA TYR A 309 5.08 25.28 -14.98
C TYR A 309 5.58 26.64 -15.47
N ASP A 310 6.47 27.27 -14.70
CA ASP A 310 7.31 28.36 -15.17
C ASP A 310 8.70 27.81 -15.52
N GLU A 311 8.95 27.66 -16.80
CA GLU A 311 10.22 27.13 -17.31
C GLU A 311 11.40 28.10 -17.15
N ASN A 312 11.15 29.38 -16.85
CA ASN A 312 12.17 30.39 -16.61
C ASN A 312 12.66 30.40 -15.16
N GLU A 313 11.84 29.91 -14.22
CA GLU A 313 12.22 29.74 -12.82
C GLU A 313 12.71 28.30 -12.58
N THR A 314 14.02 28.09 -12.73
CA THR A 314 14.65 26.79 -12.54
C THR A 314 15.70 26.80 -11.45
N ILE A 315 15.90 25.64 -10.81
CA ILE A 315 17.00 25.39 -9.88
C ILE A 315 17.69 24.08 -10.24
N THR A 316 18.99 24.04 -9.99
CA THR A 316 19.79 22.80 -10.12
C THR A 316 20.20 22.32 -8.73
N VAL A 317 19.90 21.07 -8.43
CA VAL A 317 20.22 20.42 -7.16
C VAL A 317 21.22 19.30 -7.40
N SER A 318 22.39 19.40 -6.76
CA SER A 318 23.39 18.32 -6.81
C SER A 318 22.93 17.13 -5.99
N CYS A 319 23.00 15.93 -6.54
CA CYS A 319 22.67 14.68 -5.85
C CYS A 319 23.35 13.50 -6.54
N SER A 320 23.46 12.40 -5.82
CA SER A 320 24.00 11.14 -6.34
C SER A 320 22.90 10.09 -6.60
N ASN A 321 21.70 10.32 -6.11
CA ASN A 321 20.56 9.43 -6.30
C ASN A 321 19.27 10.25 -6.46
N VAL A 322 18.39 9.79 -7.35
CA VAL A 322 17.03 10.30 -7.54
C VAL A 322 16.06 9.14 -7.35
N LEU A 323 15.15 9.26 -6.37
CA LEU A 323 14.13 8.27 -6.07
C LEU A 323 12.76 8.80 -6.53
N VAL A 324 12.13 8.10 -7.47
CA VAL A 324 10.90 8.54 -8.14
C VAL A 324 9.68 7.90 -7.48
N ALA A 325 8.85 8.70 -6.82
CA ALA A 325 7.68 8.25 -6.05
C ALA A 325 6.40 9.04 -6.43
N ILE A 326 6.12 9.16 -7.73
CA ILE A 326 5.03 9.95 -8.31
C ILE A 326 3.75 9.15 -8.59
N GLY A 327 3.63 7.97 -8.05
CA GLY A 327 2.47 7.09 -8.20
C GLY A 327 2.80 5.71 -8.75
N GLN A 328 1.76 4.91 -8.86
CA GLN A 328 1.84 3.50 -9.25
C GLN A 328 0.71 3.18 -10.21
N ARG A 329 0.90 2.13 -11.01
CA ARG A 329 -0.09 1.63 -11.98
C ARG A 329 -0.33 0.15 -11.75
N SER A 330 -1.55 -0.30 -12.07
CA SER A 330 -1.84 -1.72 -12.22
C SER A 330 -1.19 -2.26 -13.48
N GLU A 331 -0.78 -3.50 -13.42
CA GLU A 331 -0.28 -4.25 -14.57
C GLU A 331 -0.88 -5.65 -14.45
N TYR A 332 -1.87 -5.92 -15.28
CA TYR A 332 -2.55 -7.22 -15.28
C TYR A 332 -1.74 -8.27 -16.02
N GLY A 333 -0.87 -7.84 -16.94
CA GLY A 333 0.02 -8.71 -17.70
C GLY A 333 -0.74 -9.85 -18.36
N ALA A 334 -0.18 -11.06 -18.28
CA ALA A 334 -0.79 -12.26 -18.82
C ALA A 334 -1.87 -12.89 -17.91
N VAL A 335 -2.19 -12.28 -16.76
CA VAL A 335 -3.21 -12.82 -15.83
C VAL A 335 -4.56 -12.98 -16.54
N LEU A 336 -4.94 -12.01 -17.37
CA LEU A 336 -6.21 -11.99 -18.07
C LEU A 336 -6.16 -12.66 -19.45
N ALA A 337 -4.98 -13.13 -19.89
CA ALA A 337 -4.78 -13.71 -21.21
C ALA A 337 -5.70 -14.91 -21.45
N GLY A 338 -6.39 -14.93 -22.61
CA GLY A 338 -7.36 -15.97 -22.98
C GLY A 338 -8.68 -15.92 -22.20
N THR A 339 -8.94 -14.86 -21.44
CA THR A 339 -10.24 -14.65 -20.77
C THR A 339 -11.07 -13.60 -21.48
N ALA A 340 -12.40 -13.58 -21.21
CA ALA A 340 -13.31 -12.55 -21.74
C ALA A 340 -13.02 -11.15 -21.14
N ALA A 341 -12.20 -11.05 -20.10
CA ALA A 341 -11.79 -9.80 -19.48
C ALA A 341 -10.48 -9.24 -20.06
N GLU A 342 -9.86 -9.94 -21.02
CA GLU A 342 -8.68 -9.45 -21.71
C GLU A 342 -9.03 -8.30 -22.65
N THR A 343 -8.35 -7.16 -22.48
CA THR A 343 -8.47 -6.01 -23.38
C THR A 343 -7.15 -5.75 -24.09
N PRO A 344 -7.16 -5.25 -25.35
CA PRO A 344 -5.93 -5.01 -26.11
C PRO A 344 -4.97 -4.01 -25.48
N ASP A 345 -5.49 -3.07 -24.70
CA ASP A 345 -4.72 -2.03 -23.99
C ASP A 345 -4.38 -2.41 -22.54
N GLY A 346 -4.78 -3.60 -22.08
CA GLY A 346 -4.57 -4.07 -20.71
C GLY A 346 -5.43 -3.36 -19.66
N SER A 347 -6.46 -2.61 -20.08
CA SER A 347 -7.48 -2.08 -19.16
C SER A 347 -8.44 -3.18 -18.72
N LEU A 348 -9.20 -2.93 -17.66
CA LEU A 348 -10.30 -3.81 -17.28
C LEU A 348 -11.57 -3.47 -18.06
N ILE A 349 -12.31 -4.50 -18.44
CA ILE A 349 -13.65 -4.30 -19.01
C ILE A 349 -14.56 -3.79 -17.89
N ASP A 350 -15.13 -2.60 -18.11
CA ASP A 350 -16.24 -2.10 -17.31
C ASP A 350 -17.51 -2.88 -17.69
N HIS A 351 -18.09 -3.54 -16.70
CA HIS A 351 -19.38 -4.19 -16.87
C HIS A 351 -20.43 -3.50 -16.00
N ASN A 352 -21.42 -2.88 -16.61
CA ASN A 352 -22.50 -2.10 -15.97
C ASN A 352 -22.04 -0.85 -15.19
N GLY A 353 -21.02 -0.14 -15.65
CA GLY A 353 -20.57 1.11 -15.03
C GLY A 353 -19.84 0.94 -13.71
N VAL A 354 -19.41 -0.27 -13.38
CA VAL A 354 -18.52 -0.56 -12.27
C VAL A 354 -17.10 -0.64 -12.82
N THR A 355 -16.36 0.45 -12.71
CA THR A 355 -14.91 0.46 -12.94
C THR A 355 -14.21 -0.16 -11.73
N PHE A 356 -13.43 -1.15 -11.99
CA PHE A 356 -12.59 -1.80 -10.98
C PHE A 356 -11.17 -1.26 -11.02
#